data_9cf90c55cff4baa2fc86bb621df307e2
#
_entry.id   9cf90c55cff4baa2fc86bb621df307e2
#
_cell.length_a   1.000
_cell.length_b   1.000
_cell.length_c   1.000
_cell.angle_alpha   90.00
_cell.angle_beta   90.00
_cell.angle_gamma   90.00
#
_symmetry.space_group_name_H-M   'P 1'
#
loop_
_entity.id
_entity.type
_entity.pdbx_description
1 polymer ?
#
loop_
_entity_poly.entity_id
_entity_poly.type
_entity_poly.pdbx_seq_one_letter_code
_entity_poly.pdbx_strand_id
1 'polypeptide(L)'
;MTAIGALASRLVLTASDLLFGPWTIAALFGSGLFLTVRFRLVQLRHFPDAVRSALRPAGATGGGALTPFQAFTTALAASIGTGNIAGVATAIVSGGPGALFWIWAYGLVATAIKFAEAVLGVRYRSLGRERLSAGPMHYLREGLHAPRLGWLYALVAGVAALTTTPFTQPNSIAVVLASQGGVPPLLTGIGMAVLTWLVIIGGVRSIGRAAQALAPAKVILYLAGGLLVILTHADRLQATLALVLAEAFSTRAAVGSAAGVENASASTRASVACSRSDRKSVV
;
A
#
# COMPACT_ATOMS: atom_id res chain seq x y z
N MET A 1 -27.18 -21.52 -1.37
CA MET A 1 -26.62 -20.27 -1.92
C MET A 1 -27.62 -19.76 -2.96
N THR A 2 -28.13 -18.56 -2.79
CA THR A 2 -29.05 -17.98 -3.75
C THR A 2 -28.32 -17.68 -5.08
N ALA A 3 -28.97 -17.88 -6.22
CA ALA A 3 -28.42 -17.61 -7.56
C ALA A 3 -27.81 -16.21 -7.68
N ILE A 4 -28.38 -15.23 -6.96
CA ILE A 4 -27.88 -13.85 -6.85
C ILE A 4 -26.47 -13.79 -6.22
N GLY A 5 -26.20 -14.58 -5.17
CA GLY A 5 -24.88 -14.61 -4.55
C GLY A 5 -23.81 -15.26 -5.44
N ALA A 6 -24.17 -16.22 -6.29
CA ALA A 6 -23.26 -16.81 -7.24
C ALA A 6 -22.98 -15.86 -8.43
N LEU A 7 -23.98 -15.11 -8.88
CA LEU A 7 -23.81 -14.11 -9.91
C LEU A 7 -22.92 -12.93 -9.42
N ALA A 8 -23.21 -12.42 -8.23
CA ALA A 8 -22.42 -11.35 -7.62
C ALA A 8 -20.95 -11.75 -7.44
N SER A 9 -20.67 -12.98 -6.97
CA SER A 9 -19.30 -13.45 -6.82
C SER A 9 -18.60 -13.61 -8.18
N ARG A 10 -19.28 -14.09 -9.22
CA ARG A 10 -18.70 -14.17 -10.58
C ARG A 10 -18.37 -12.77 -11.13
N LEU A 11 -19.28 -11.82 -11.00
CA LEU A 11 -19.04 -10.45 -11.45
C LEU A 11 -17.84 -9.80 -10.76
N VAL A 12 -17.73 -9.97 -9.43
CA VAL A 12 -16.58 -9.45 -8.65
C VAL A 12 -15.28 -10.13 -9.11
N LEU A 13 -15.28 -11.43 -9.34
CA LEU A 13 -14.10 -12.15 -9.82
C LEU A 13 -13.68 -11.69 -11.21
N THR A 14 -14.62 -11.61 -12.16
CA THR A 14 -14.33 -11.16 -13.53
C THR A 14 -13.84 -9.69 -13.53
N ALA A 15 -14.46 -8.82 -12.74
CA ALA A 15 -14.00 -7.44 -12.59
C ALA A 15 -12.60 -7.37 -11.97
N SER A 16 -12.31 -8.20 -10.97
CA SER A 16 -10.98 -8.30 -10.37
C SER A 16 -9.94 -8.74 -11.39
N ASP A 17 -10.21 -9.79 -12.15
CA ASP A 17 -9.29 -10.33 -13.17
C ASP A 17 -9.03 -9.31 -14.28
N LEU A 18 -10.06 -8.55 -14.67
CA LEU A 18 -9.91 -7.47 -15.64
C LEU A 18 -9.10 -6.29 -15.10
N LEU A 19 -9.36 -5.86 -13.86
CA LEU A 19 -8.73 -4.69 -13.25
C LEU A 19 -7.30 -4.97 -12.79
N PHE A 20 -6.98 -6.18 -12.33
CA PHE A 20 -5.66 -6.57 -11.82
C PHE A 20 -4.90 -7.50 -12.78
N GLY A 21 -5.35 -7.61 -14.00
CA GLY A 21 -4.72 -8.42 -15.05
C GLY A 21 -3.41 -7.83 -15.59
N PRO A 22 -2.78 -8.52 -16.55
CA PRO A 22 -1.49 -8.13 -17.13
C PRO A 22 -1.46 -6.70 -17.68
N TRP A 23 -2.59 -6.19 -18.11
CA TRP A 23 -2.73 -4.83 -18.64
C TRP A 23 -2.44 -3.75 -17.60
N THR A 24 -2.92 -3.93 -16.38
CA THR A 24 -2.69 -3.00 -15.28
C THR A 24 -1.22 -2.99 -14.89
N ILE A 25 -0.58 -4.16 -14.86
CA ILE A 25 0.85 -4.29 -14.60
C ILE A 25 1.65 -3.59 -15.70
N ALA A 26 1.33 -3.87 -16.97
CA ALA A 26 1.98 -3.23 -18.11
C ALA A 26 1.79 -1.70 -18.08
N ALA A 27 0.60 -1.22 -17.74
CA ALA A 27 0.33 0.21 -17.61
C ALA A 27 1.11 0.86 -16.45
N LEU A 28 1.20 0.19 -15.31
CA LEU A 28 1.95 0.67 -14.14
C LEU A 28 3.46 0.69 -14.40
N PHE A 29 4.02 -0.39 -14.95
CA PHE A 29 5.42 -0.43 -15.33
C PHE A 29 5.75 0.55 -16.44
N GLY A 30 4.92 0.58 -17.49
CA GLY A 30 5.10 1.48 -18.63
C GLY A 30 5.04 2.95 -18.23
N SER A 31 4.05 3.34 -17.43
CA SER A 31 3.95 4.71 -16.92
C SER A 31 5.11 5.05 -15.98
N GLY A 32 5.50 4.14 -15.10
CA GLY A 32 6.64 4.34 -14.21
C GLY A 32 7.97 4.48 -14.96
N LEU A 33 8.19 3.65 -15.98
CA LEU A 33 9.37 3.74 -16.83
C LEU A 33 9.38 5.04 -17.64
N PHE A 34 8.25 5.39 -18.27
CA PHE A 34 8.09 6.65 -19.00
C PHE A 34 8.41 7.85 -18.11
N LEU A 35 7.85 7.91 -16.90
CA LEU A 35 8.10 9.02 -15.97
C LEU A 35 9.54 9.02 -15.46
N THR A 36 10.14 7.86 -15.21
CA THR A 36 11.54 7.73 -14.82
C THR A 36 12.46 8.34 -15.85
N VAL A 37 12.25 8.01 -17.13
CA VAL A 37 13.02 8.59 -18.25
C VAL A 37 12.71 10.08 -18.43
N ARG A 38 11.43 10.46 -18.39
CA ARG A 38 10.99 11.85 -18.58
C ARG A 38 11.50 12.80 -17.51
N PHE A 39 11.61 12.33 -16.28
CA PHE A 39 12.18 13.07 -15.14
C PHE A 39 13.68 12.85 -14.96
N ARG A 40 14.35 12.20 -15.92
CA ARG A 40 15.79 11.97 -15.89
C ARG A 40 16.27 11.33 -14.60
N LEU A 41 15.65 10.20 -14.21
CA LEU A 41 16.00 9.45 -13.01
C LEU A 41 15.91 10.31 -11.73
N VAL A 42 14.79 11.03 -11.55
CA VAL A 42 14.53 11.92 -10.40
C VAL A 42 14.81 11.24 -9.05
N GLN A 43 14.48 9.95 -8.94
CA GLN A 43 14.68 9.14 -7.75
C GLN A 43 16.14 9.00 -7.33
N LEU A 44 17.09 9.09 -8.27
CA LEU A 44 18.52 9.05 -7.97
C LEU A 44 19.11 10.46 -7.81
N ARG A 45 18.73 11.39 -8.69
CA ARG A 45 19.32 12.73 -8.73
C ARG A 45 18.94 13.60 -7.54
N HIS A 46 17.69 13.50 -7.07
CA HIS A 46 17.18 14.32 -5.97
C HIS A 46 17.02 13.55 -4.66
N PHE A 47 17.56 12.33 -4.58
CA PHE A 47 17.52 11.55 -3.35
C PHE A 47 18.18 12.25 -2.15
N PRO A 48 19.38 12.84 -2.27
CA PRO A 48 20.02 13.54 -1.15
C PRO A 48 19.19 14.76 -0.69
N ASP A 49 18.60 15.50 -1.64
CA ASP A 49 17.78 16.66 -1.33
C ASP A 49 16.46 16.27 -0.66
N ALA A 50 15.87 15.15 -1.08
CA ALA A 50 14.68 14.59 -0.46
C ALA A 50 14.94 14.18 1.00
N VAL A 51 16.06 13.49 1.25
CA VAL A 51 16.46 13.11 2.62
C VAL A 51 16.71 14.33 3.49
N ARG A 52 17.47 15.31 3.00
CA ARG A 52 17.72 16.57 3.72
C ARG A 52 16.42 17.31 4.01
N SER A 53 15.49 17.35 3.05
CA SER A 53 14.20 18.02 3.22
C SER A 53 13.31 17.31 4.22
N ALA A 54 13.27 15.97 4.20
CA ALA A 54 12.50 15.18 5.14
C ALA A 54 12.99 15.33 6.59
N LEU A 55 14.30 15.48 6.78
CA LEU A 55 14.93 15.59 8.10
C LEU A 55 15.04 17.04 8.61
N ARG A 56 14.58 18.04 7.87
CA ARG A 56 14.60 19.44 8.34
C ARG A 56 13.72 19.65 9.57
N PRO A 57 14.19 20.41 10.56
CA PRO A 57 13.40 20.76 11.75
C PRO A 57 12.12 21.50 11.42
N ALA A 58 11.13 21.42 12.30
CA ALA A 58 9.74 21.90 12.14
C ALA A 58 9.55 23.42 11.93
N GLY A 59 10.59 24.20 11.81
CA GLY A 59 10.54 25.66 11.61
C GLY A 59 10.58 26.13 10.14
N ALA A 60 10.73 25.25 9.16
CA ALA A 60 10.75 25.62 7.76
C ALA A 60 9.33 25.83 7.25
N THR A 61 8.94 27.06 7.17
CA THR A 61 7.66 27.62 6.74
C THR A 61 7.21 27.12 5.37
N GLY A 62 6.38 26.09 5.37
CA GLY A 62 5.49 25.82 4.25
C GLY A 62 4.07 25.97 4.78
N GLY A 63 3.19 26.69 4.09
CA GLY A 63 1.79 26.89 4.49
C GLY A 63 0.93 25.63 4.46
N GLY A 64 1.46 24.50 4.90
CA GLY A 64 0.81 23.20 5.01
C GLY A 64 0.35 22.87 6.43
N ALA A 65 -0.61 21.95 6.56
CA ALA A 65 -1.11 21.47 7.85
C ALA A 65 -0.11 20.58 8.61
N LEU A 66 0.89 20.02 7.90
CA LEU A 66 1.89 19.09 8.42
C LEU A 66 3.31 19.62 8.16
N THR A 67 4.24 19.31 9.05
CA THR A 67 5.67 19.55 8.80
C THR A 67 6.21 18.57 7.74
N PRO A 68 7.35 18.85 7.08
CA PRO A 68 7.94 17.94 6.11
C PRO A 68 8.20 16.55 6.70
N PHE A 69 8.68 16.46 7.93
CA PHE A 69 8.90 15.19 8.62
C PHE A 69 7.59 14.46 8.92
N GLN A 70 6.54 15.17 9.35
CA GLN A 70 5.21 14.57 9.55
C GLN A 70 4.60 14.04 8.24
N ALA A 71 4.73 14.80 7.15
CA ALA A 71 4.28 14.35 5.84
C ALA A 71 5.03 13.10 5.38
N PHE A 72 6.36 13.08 5.53
CA PHE A 72 7.21 11.93 5.23
C PHE A 72 6.83 10.70 6.06
N THR A 73 6.73 10.85 7.39
CA THR A 73 6.40 9.73 8.28
C THR A 73 4.97 9.23 8.09
N THR A 74 4.03 10.10 7.74
CA THR A 74 2.66 9.72 7.39
C THR A 74 2.62 8.88 6.09
N ALA A 75 3.35 9.30 5.06
CA ALA A 75 3.49 8.54 3.83
C ALA A 75 4.18 7.18 4.07
N LEU A 76 5.23 7.17 4.89
CA LEU A 76 5.94 5.95 5.28
C LEU A 76 5.05 4.99 6.09
N ALA A 77 4.26 5.53 7.02
CA ALA A 77 3.30 4.74 7.81
C ALA A 77 2.24 4.06 6.93
N ALA A 78 1.78 4.76 5.89
CA ALA A 78 0.85 4.21 4.91
C ALA A 78 1.50 3.14 4.01
N SER A 79 2.80 3.29 3.71
CA SER A 79 3.53 2.38 2.83
C SER A 79 3.94 1.06 3.50
N ILE A 80 4.11 1.02 4.83
CA ILE A 80 4.48 -0.18 5.58
C ILE A 80 3.25 -0.71 6.30
N GLY A 81 2.44 -1.49 5.60
CA GLY A 81 1.24 -2.14 6.13
C GLY A 81 1.35 -3.65 6.11
N THR A 82 0.40 -4.34 6.75
CA THR A 82 0.29 -5.81 6.76
C THR A 82 0.15 -6.38 5.35
N GLY A 83 -0.55 -5.68 4.45
CA GLY A 83 -0.71 -6.06 3.05
C GLY A 83 0.61 -6.12 2.29
N ASN A 84 1.55 -5.20 2.54
CA ASN A 84 2.85 -5.21 1.89
C ASN A 84 3.74 -6.35 2.39
N ILE A 85 3.62 -6.74 3.65
CA ILE A 85 4.37 -7.87 4.22
C ILE A 85 3.79 -9.19 3.71
N ALA A 86 2.49 -9.38 3.86
CA ALA A 86 1.80 -10.59 3.39
C ALA A 86 1.82 -10.71 1.86
N GLY A 87 1.68 -9.60 1.13
CA GLY A 87 1.71 -9.56 -0.33
C GLY A 87 3.05 -10.02 -0.91
N VAL A 88 4.17 -9.60 -0.32
CA VAL A 88 5.50 -10.08 -0.73
C VAL A 88 5.66 -11.57 -0.45
N ALA A 89 5.25 -12.05 0.72
CA ALA A 89 5.29 -13.47 1.04
C ALA A 89 4.44 -14.29 0.06
N THR A 90 3.24 -13.82 -0.26
CA THR A 90 2.35 -14.48 -1.23
C THR A 90 2.94 -14.46 -2.65
N ALA A 91 3.56 -13.36 -3.06
CA ALA A 91 4.23 -13.27 -4.36
C ALA A 91 5.37 -14.28 -4.50
N ILE A 92 6.15 -14.49 -3.43
CA ILE A 92 7.22 -15.49 -3.41
C ILE A 92 6.64 -16.92 -3.45
N VAL A 93 5.58 -17.19 -2.71
CA VAL A 93 4.94 -18.53 -2.70
C VAL A 93 4.34 -18.86 -4.07
N SER A 94 3.68 -17.90 -4.72
CA SER A 94 3.02 -18.08 -6.01
C SER A 94 3.99 -18.03 -7.20
N GLY A 95 4.90 -17.06 -7.17
CA GLY A 95 5.81 -16.73 -8.29
C GLY A 95 7.22 -17.25 -8.14
N GLY A 96 7.54 -17.91 -7.03
CA GLY A 96 8.91 -18.31 -6.72
C GLY A 96 9.82 -17.15 -6.32
N PRO A 97 11.07 -17.41 -6.02
CA PRO A 97 12.07 -16.41 -5.63
C PRO A 97 12.25 -15.27 -6.66
N GLY A 98 12.09 -15.58 -7.94
CA GLY A 98 12.20 -14.61 -9.04
C GLY A 98 11.19 -13.45 -8.96
N ALA A 99 10.06 -13.63 -8.27
CA ALA A 99 9.08 -12.56 -8.05
C ALA A 99 9.67 -11.36 -7.29
N LEU A 100 10.66 -11.59 -6.41
CA LEU A 100 11.35 -10.52 -5.68
C LEU A 100 12.08 -9.55 -6.63
N PHE A 101 12.69 -10.05 -7.70
CA PHE A 101 13.34 -9.20 -8.69
C PHE A 101 12.35 -8.19 -9.29
N TRP A 102 11.16 -8.64 -9.66
CA TRP A 102 10.15 -7.77 -10.24
C TRP A 102 9.55 -6.79 -9.23
N ILE A 103 9.44 -7.17 -7.95
CA ILE A 103 9.03 -6.25 -6.87
C ILE A 103 10.06 -5.13 -6.72
N TRP A 104 11.36 -5.44 -6.75
CA TRP A 104 12.42 -4.42 -6.68
C TRP A 104 12.44 -3.53 -7.92
N ALA A 105 12.35 -4.12 -9.12
CA ALA A 105 12.29 -3.38 -10.38
C ALA A 105 11.10 -2.42 -10.42
N TYR A 106 9.93 -2.89 -9.99
CA TYR A 106 8.73 -2.05 -9.87
C TYR A 106 8.92 -0.94 -8.83
N GLY A 107 9.49 -1.22 -7.68
CA GLY A 107 9.76 -0.23 -6.64
C GLY A 107 10.57 0.96 -7.15
N LEU A 108 11.56 0.70 -8.00
CA LEU A 108 12.37 1.76 -8.62
C LEU A 108 11.52 2.67 -9.54
N VAL A 109 10.73 2.09 -10.44
CA VAL A 109 9.94 2.87 -11.39
C VAL A 109 8.71 3.51 -10.73
N ALA A 110 8.11 2.86 -9.73
CA ALA A 110 6.97 3.38 -8.98
C ALA A 110 7.30 4.66 -8.19
N THR A 111 8.55 4.83 -7.80
CA THR A 111 9.02 6.06 -7.13
C THR A 111 8.81 7.30 -8.01
N ALA A 112 9.00 7.19 -9.33
CA ALA A 112 8.75 8.30 -10.26
C ALA A 112 7.24 8.62 -10.39
N ILE A 113 6.37 7.60 -10.31
CA ILE A 113 4.91 7.79 -10.28
C ILE A 113 4.52 8.56 -9.02
N LYS A 114 5.04 8.15 -7.87
CA LYS A 114 4.76 8.84 -6.59
C LYS A 114 5.27 10.27 -6.55
N PHE A 115 6.43 10.53 -7.15
CA PHE A 115 6.93 11.89 -7.31
C PHE A 115 5.99 12.74 -8.17
N ALA A 116 5.55 12.23 -9.32
CA ALA A 116 4.60 12.93 -10.18
C ALA A 116 3.28 13.22 -9.45
N GLU A 117 2.72 12.23 -8.75
CA GLU A 117 1.51 12.36 -7.95
C GLU A 117 1.63 13.46 -6.88
N ALA A 118 2.75 13.47 -6.15
CA ALA A 118 3.01 14.47 -5.12
C ALA A 118 3.12 15.90 -5.71
N VAL A 119 3.85 16.06 -6.82
CA VAL A 119 3.99 17.35 -7.52
C VAL A 119 2.64 17.84 -8.01
N LEU A 120 1.84 16.99 -8.65
CA LEU A 120 0.51 17.34 -9.12
C LEU A 120 -0.43 17.68 -7.94
N GLY A 121 -0.37 16.93 -6.86
CA GLY A 121 -1.15 17.19 -5.66
C GLY A 121 -0.86 18.55 -5.03
N VAL A 122 0.41 18.97 -5.03
CA VAL A 122 0.80 20.29 -4.52
C VAL A 122 0.43 21.40 -5.51
N ARG A 123 0.64 21.20 -6.82
CA ARG A 123 0.39 22.19 -7.86
C ARG A 123 -1.10 22.55 -7.97
N TYR A 124 -1.97 21.56 -7.92
CA TYR A 124 -3.41 21.72 -8.10
C TYR A 124 -4.19 21.69 -6.78
N ARG A 125 -3.51 21.93 -5.65
CA ARG A 125 -4.20 22.05 -4.36
C ARG A 125 -5.09 23.29 -4.35
N SER A 126 -6.32 23.15 -3.88
CA SER A 126 -7.20 24.30 -3.66
C SER A 126 -6.91 24.92 -2.30
N LEU A 127 -6.65 26.22 -2.30
CA LEU A 127 -6.43 27.04 -1.09
C LEU A 127 -7.77 27.67 -0.70
N GLY A 128 -8.76 26.88 -0.27
CA GLY A 128 -9.99 27.43 0.29
C GLY A 128 -9.72 28.11 1.63
N ARG A 129 -10.52 29.15 1.97
CA ARG A 129 -10.35 29.91 3.21
C ARG A 129 -10.36 29.07 4.49
N GLU A 130 -10.98 27.90 4.48
CA GLU A 130 -11.11 27.06 5.68
C GLU A 130 -10.49 25.65 5.54
N ARG A 131 -10.21 25.15 4.33
CA ARG A 131 -9.69 23.78 4.12
C ARG A 131 -8.72 23.72 2.95
N LEU A 132 -7.53 23.19 3.23
CA LEU A 132 -6.60 22.76 2.20
C LEU A 132 -7.11 21.42 1.64
N SER A 133 -7.46 21.38 0.36
CA SER A 133 -7.85 20.16 -0.33
C SER A 133 -6.89 19.89 -1.49
N ALA A 134 -6.36 18.68 -1.53
CA ALA A 134 -5.45 18.23 -2.58
C ALA A 134 -5.75 16.75 -2.90
N GLY A 135 -5.45 16.36 -4.13
CA GLY A 135 -5.63 14.97 -4.55
C GLY A 135 -5.93 14.85 -6.04
N PRO A 136 -6.02 13.61 -6.54
CA PRO A 136 -6.24 13.34 -7.96
C PRO A 136 -7.49 14.00 -8.55
N MET A 137 -8.57 14.14 -7.77
CA MET A 137 -9.79 14.79 -8.22
C MET A 137 -9.55 16.25 -8.64
N HIS A 138 -8.60 16.95 -8.02
CA HIS A 138 -8.30 18.35 -8.36
C HIS A 138 -7.51 18.45 -9.66
N TYR A 139 -6.44 17.68 -9.84
CA TYR A 139 -5.67 17.77 -11.07
C TYR A 139 -6.38 17.14 -12.28
N LEU A 140 -7.31 16.20 -12.06
CA LEU A 140 -8.19 15.73 -13.13
C LEU A 140 -9.18 16.81 -13.56
N ARG A 141 -9.74 17.56 -12.61
CA ARG A 141 -10.68 18.65 -12.89
C ARG A 141 -10.01 19.87 -13.52
N GLU A 142 -8.90 20.31 -12.95
CA GLU A 142 -8.26 21.58 -13.29
C GLU A 142 -7.11 21.41 -14.29
N GLY A 143 -6.35 20.31 -14.20
CA GLY A 143 -5.24 20.02 -15.10
C GLY A 143 -5.65 19.38 -16.42
N LEU A 144 -6.55 18.41 -16.38
CA LEU A 144 -7.09 17.74 -17.57
C LEU A 144 -8.37 18.40 -18.09
N HIS A 145 -8.94 19.38 -17.38
CA HIS A 145 -10.25 19.98 -17.70
C HIS A 145 -11.37 18.95 -17.81
N ALA A 146 -11.31 17.85 -17.03
CA ALA A 146 -12.23 16.74 -17.04
C ALA A 146 -12.99 16.62 -15.70
N PRO A 147 -13.96 17.49 -15.38
CA PRO A 147 -14.63 17.50 -14.08
C PRO A 147 -15.39 16.21 -13.76
N ARG A 148 -15.92 15.54 -14.79
CA ARG A 148 -16.62 14.26 -14.63
C ARG A 148 -15.66 13.15 -14.16
N LEU A 149 -14.44 13.11 -14.68
CA LEU A 149 -13.41 12.16 -14.22
C LEU A 149 -12.96 12.47 -12.80
N GLY A 150 -12.81 13.74 -12.45
CA GLY A 150 -12.49 14.15 -11.08
C GLY A 150 -13.56 13.72 -10.08
N TRP A 151 -14.82 13.87 -10.42
CA TRP A 151 -15.95 13.43 -9.60
C TRP A 151 -16.00 11.89 -9.47
N LEU A 152 -15.88 11.18 -10.60
CA LEU A 152 -15.85 9.71 -10.61
C LEU A 152 -14.71 9.16 -9.74
N TYR A 153 -13.51 9.74 -9.87
CA TYR A 153 -12.37 9.38 -9.04
C TYR A 153 -12.68 9.58 -7.55
N ALA A 154 -13.23 10.74 -7.18
CA ALA A 154 -13.56 11.05 -5.79
C ALA A 154 -14.58 10.05 -5.21
N LEU A 155 -15.59 9.68 -5.99
CA LEU A 155 -16.60 8.69 -5.60
C LEU A 155 -15.96 7.31 -5.38
N VAL A 156 -15.22 6.82 -6.38
CA VAL A 156 -14.58 5.49 -6.32
C VAL A 156 -13.56 5.43 -5.18
N ALA A 157 -12.71 6.47 -5.03
CA ALA A 157 -11.74 6.56 -3.97
C ALA A 157 -12.41 6.62 -2.59
N GLY A 158 -13.52 7.34 -2.45
CA GLY A 158 -14.30 7.41 -1.21
C GLY A 158 -14.88 6.04 -0.83
N VAL A 159 -15.49 5.33 -1.77
CA VAL A 159 -16.00 3.97 -1.55
C VAL A 159 -14.85 3.02 -1.19
N ALA A 160 -13.74 3.07 -1.92
CA ALA A 160 -12.56 2.25 -1.64
C ALA A 160 -11.98 2.53 -0.24
N ALA A 161 -11.90 3.79 0.18
CA ALA A 161 -11.43 4.17 1.50
C ALA A 161 -12.31 3.60 2.63
N LEU A 162 -13.62 3.48 2.40
CA LEU A 162 -14.54 2.90 3.38
C LEU A 162 -14.51 1.37 3.41
N THR A 163 -14.16 0.71 2.31
CA THR A 163 -14.32 -0.74 2.16
C THR A 163 -13.02 -1.53 2.27
N THR A 164 -11.87 -0.97 1.93
CA THR A 164 -10.61 -1.72 1.86
C THR A 164 -9.75 -1.58 3.12
N THR A 165 -9.25 -0.39 3.38
CA THR A 165 -8.25 -0.15 4.44
C THR A 165 -8.77 -0.45 5.85
N PRO A 166 -10.03 -0.07 6.22
CA PRO A 166 -10.54 -0.31 7.56
C PRO A 166 -10.73 -1.78 7.91
N PHE A 167 -10.87 -2.66 6.92
CA PHE A 167 -11.14 -4.08 7.17
C PHE A 167 -9.88 -4.95 7.11
N THR A 168 -8.96 -4.70 6.20
CA THR A 168 -7.82 -5.59 5.97
C THR A 168 -6.82 -5.59 7.12
N GLN A 169 -6.42 -4.43 7.62
CA GLN A 169 -5.41 -4.32 8.66
C GLN A 169 -5.91 -4.78 10.04
N PRO A 170 -7.09 -4.33 10.53
CA PRO A 170 -7.63 -4.85 11.78
C PRO A 170 -7.90 -6.34 11.75
N ASN A 171 -8.37 -6.88 10.62
CA ASN A 171 -8.57 -8.33 10.47
C ASN A 171 -7.26 -9.10 10.58
N SER A 172 -6.19 -8.64 9.95
CA SER A 172 -4.88 -9.28 10.06
C SER A 172 -4.36 -9.29 11.50
N ILE A 173 -4.55 -8.19 12.24
CA ILE A 173 -4.18 -8.10 13.66
C ILE A 173 -5.05 -9.06 14.49
N ALA A 174 -6.36 -9.09 14.25
CA ALA A 174 -7.28 -9.96 14.97
C ALA A 174 -6.96 -11.45 14.77
N VAL A 175 -6.62 -11.87 13.55
CA VAL A 175 -6.20 -13.25 13.24
C VAL A 175 -4.93 -13.62 14.00
N VAL A 176 -3.92 -12.75 14.01
CA VAL A 176 -2.66 -13.02 14.73
C VAL A 176 -2.87 -13.08 16.23
N LEU A 177 -3.61 -12.16 16.82
CA LEU A 177 -3.89 -12.14 18.26
C LEU A 177 -4.77 -13.32 18.69
N ALA A 178 -5.70 -13.75 17.86
CA ALA A 178 -6.50 -14.92 18.13
C ALA A 178 -5.67 -16.22 18.08
N SER A 179 -4.80 -16.36 17.07
CA SER A 179 -4.00 -17.57 16.89
C SER A 179 -2.85 -17.71 17.88
N GLN A 180 -2.24 -16.60 18.30
CA GLN A 180 -1.05 -16.59 19.16
C GLN A 180 -1.38 -16.31 20.64
N GLY A 181 -2.37 -15.45 20.89
CA GLY A 181 -2.73 -15.00 22.24
C GLY A 181 -4.09 -15.43 22.72
N GLY A 182 -4.87 -16.18 21.92
CA GLY A 182 -6.23 -16.59 22.29
C GLY A 182 -7.22 -15.42 22.46
N VAL A 183 -6.88 -14.22 22.00
CA VAL A 183 -7.72 -13.02 22.16
C VAL A 183 -8.91 -13.08 21.20
N PRO A 184 -10.16 -12.99 21.68
CA PRO A 184 -11.32 -13.00 20.81
C PRO A 184 -11.26 -11.88 19.77
N PRO A 185 -11.56 -12.14 18.47
CA PRO A 185 -11.51 -11.14 17.40
C PRO A 185 -12.36 -9.90 17.67
N LEU A 186 -13.46 -10.06 18.38
CA LEU A 186 -14.35 -8.96 18.76
C LEU A 186 -13.64 -7.94 19.69
N LEU A 187 -12.90 -8.43 20.69
CA LEU A 187 -12.15 -7.55 21.61
C LEU A 187 -11.04 -6.81 20.87
N THR A 188 -10.33 -7.50 19.97
CA THR A 188 -9.33 -6.86 19.10
C THR A 188 -9.98 -5.79 18.23
N GLY A 189 -11.14 -6.07 17.62
CA GLY A 189 -11.88 -5.12 16.79
C GLY A 189 -12.31 -3.87 17.56
N ILE A 190 -12.86 -4.04 18.77
CA ILE A 190 -13.25 -2.92 19.64
C ILE A 190 -12.02 -2.09 20.03
N GLY A 191 -10.94 -2.74 20.47
CA GLY A 191 -9.68 -2.06 20.83
C GLY A 191 -9.11 -1.25 19.67
N MET A 192 -9.07 -1.82 18.47
CA MET A 192 -8.61 -1.12 17.26
C MET A 192 -9.53 0.05 16.88
N ALA A 193 -10.84 -0.10 17.01
CA ALA A 193 -11.80 0.96 16.74
C ALA A 193 -11.60 2.15 17.68
N VAL A 194 -11.45 1.90 18.99
CA VAL A 194 -11.19 2.92 19.99
C VAL A 194 -9.88 3.64 19.73
N LEU A 195 -8.78 2.90 19.50
CA LEU A 195 -7.47 3.50 19.22
C LEU A 195 -7.51 4.36 17.94
N THR A 196 -8.15 3.85 16.88
CA THR A 196 -8.30 4.59 15.63
C THR A 196 -9.13 5.87 15.84
N TRP A 197 -10.23 5.76 16.57
CA TRP A 197 -11.08 6.90 16.88
C TRP A 197 -10.33 8.00 17.66
N LEU A 198 -9.55 7.63 18.68
CA LEU A 198 -8.74 8.57 19.46
C LEU A 198 -7.73 9.33 18.59
N VAL A 199 -7.16 8.68 17.58
CA VAL A 199 -6.21 9.33 16.66
C VAL A 199 -6.94 10.23 15.66
N ILE A 200 -8.09 9.78 15.11
CA ILE A 200 -8.80 10.50 14.05
C ILE A 200 -9.54 11.73 14.59
N ILE A 201 -10.05 11.72 15.82
CA ILE A 201 -10.84 12.84 16.38
C ILE A 201 -10.08 14.17 16.40
N GLY A 202 -8.74 14.13 16.46
CA GLY A 202 -7.88 15.31 16.37
C GLY A 202 -7.56 15.77 14.94
N GLY A 203 -8.16 15.16 13.92
CA GLY A 203 -7.97 15.48 12.51
C GLY A 203 -6.57 15.22 11.98
N VAL A 204 -6.23 15.82 10.84
CA VAL A 204 -4.97 15.60 10.11
C VAL A 204 -3.72 15.84 10.96
N ARG A 205 -3.76 16.83 11.85
CA ARG A 205 -2.63 17.13 12.76
C ARG A 205 -2.40 16.04 13.78
N SER A 206 -3.45 15.42 14.30
CA SER A 206 -3.36 14.29 15.24
C SER A 206 -2.80 13.05 14.53
N ILE A 207 -3.30 12.77 13.33
CA ILE A 207 -2.79 11.68 12.49
C ILE A 207 -1.30 11.87 12.20
N GLY A 208 -0.89 13.11 11.84
CA GLY A 208 0.53 13.44 11.59
C GLY A 208 1.40 13.23 12.83
N ARG A 209 0.95 13.60 14.02
CA ARG A 209 1.67 13.36 15.29
C ARG A 209 1.79 11.88 15.63
N ALA A 210 0.70 11.13 15.50
CA ALA A 210 0.71 9.69 15.70
C ALA A 210 1.65 8.98 14.71
N ALA A 211 1.60 9.34 13.44
CA ALA A 211 2.51 8.83 12.42
C ALA A 211 3.97 9.16 12.71
N GLN A 212 4.26 10.40 13.14
CA GLN A 212 5.60 10.83 13.52
C GLN A 212 6.20 10.02 14.69
N ALA A 213 5.37 9.62 15.64
CA ALA A 213 5.80 8.82 16.79
C ALA A 213 5.96 7.33 16.43
N LEU A 214 4.98 6.76 15.73
CA LEU A 214 4.90 5.31 15.52
C LEU A 214 5.65 4.83 14.27
N ALA A 215 5.72 5.64 13.19
CA ALA A 215 6.33 5.18 11.96
C ALA A 215 7.84 4.90 12.08
N PRO A 216 8.66 5.74 12.72
CA PRO A 216 10.08 5.44 12.89
C PRO A 216 10.31 4.16 13.72
N ALA A 217 9.57 3.97 14.81
CA ALA A 217 9.68 2.77 15.63
C ALA A 217 9.35 1.50 14.84
N LYS A 218 8.26 1.53 14.05
CA LYS A 218 7.86 0.43 13.16
C LYS A 218 8.93 0.12 12.12
N VAL A 219 9.51 1.15 11.49
CA VAL A 219 10.58 1.00 10.49
C VAL A 219 11.82 0.39 11.09
N ILE A 220 12.27 0.92 12.23
CA ILE A 220 13.46 0.41 12.92
C ILE A 220 13.26 -1.05 13.31
N LEU A 221 12.12 -1.40 13.90
CA LEU A 221 11.80 -2.78 14.29
C LEU A 221 11.82 -3.72 13.09
N TYR A 222 11.21 -3.30 11.97
CA TYR A 222 11.15 -4.11 10.76
C TYR A 222 12.53 -4.29 10.11
N LEU A 223 13.31 -3.21 10.00
CA LEU A 223 14.65 -3.28 9.45
C LEU A 223 15.62 -4.05 10.35
N ALA A 224 15.54 -3.86 11.67
CA ALA A 224 16.36 -4.62 12.63
C ALA A 224 16.04 -6.12 12.57
N GLY A 225 14.76 -6.48 12.54
CA GLY A 225 14.34 -7.88 12.37
C GLY A 225 14.80 -8.48 11.05
N GLY A 226 14.64 -7.77 9.94
CA GLY A 226 15.12 -8.20 8.63
C GLY A 226 16.65 -8.33 8.58
N LEU A 227 17.37 -7.38 9.14
CA LEU A 227 18.83 -7.41 9.22
C LEU A 227 19.31 -8.59 10.08
N LEU A 228 18.67 -8.82 11.22
CA LEU A 228 18.98 -9.97 12.07
C LEU A 228 18.85 -11.29 11.30
N VAL A 229 17.75 -11.48 10.57
CA VAL A 229 17.55 -12.69 9.75
C VAL A 229 18.62 -12.81 8.66
N ILE A 230 19.01 -11.72 8.00
CA ILE A 230 20.07 -11.72 6.99
C ILE A 230 21.41 -12.08 7.62
N LEU A 231 21.75 -11.50 8.77
CA LEU A 231 23.03 -11.76 9.45
C LEU A 231 23.13 -13.20 9.99
N THR A 232 22.02 -13.75 10.51
CA THR A 232 22.00 -15.14 10.99
C THR A 232 22.06 -16.19 9.87
N HIS A 233 21.74 -15.78 8.63
CA HIS A 233 21.78 -16.68 7.45
C HIS A 233 22.65 -16.11 6.33
N ALA A 234 23.72 -15.39 6.69
CA ALA A 234 24.59 -14.73 5.73
C ALA A 234 25.29 -15.73 4.76
N ASP A 235 25.50 -16.95 5.21
CA ASP A 235 26.02 -18.08 4.42
C ASP A 235 25.15 -18.40 3.20
N ARG A 236 23.83 -18.19 3.30
CA ARG A 236 22.85 -18.46 2.22
C ARG A 236 22.56 -17.26 1.33
N LEU A 237 23.03 -16.08 1.70
CA LEU A 237 22.67 -14.83 1.01
C LEU A 237 23.05 -14.83 -0.47
N GLN A 238 24.29 -15.26 -0.78
CA GLN A 238 24.79 -15.32 -2.16
C GLN A 238 23.97 -16.31 -3.00
N ALA A 239 23.71 -17.51 -2.47
CA ALA A 239 22.90 -18.51 -3.14
C ALA A 239 21.46 -18.03 -3.38
N THR A 240 20.88 -17.37 -2.39
CA THR A 240 19.51 -16.80 -2.49
C THR A 240 19.43 -15.70 -3.54
N LEU A 241 20.42 -14.78 -3.58
CA LEU A 241 20.46 -13.73 -4.60
C LEU A 241 20.66 -14.30 -6.00
N ALA A 242 21.54 -15.29 -6.14
CA ALA A 242 21.73 -16.00 -7.41
C ALA A 242 20.44 -16.68 -7.87
N LEU A 243 19.71 -17.32 -6.97
CA LEU A 243 18.44 -17.96 -7.26
C LEU A 243 17.36 -16.94 -7.69
N VAL A 244 17.25 -15.79 -6.99
CA VAL A 244 16.34 -14.72 -7.37
C VAL A 244 16.61 -14.21 -8.78
N LEU A 245 17.89 -14.02 -9.14
CA LEU A 245 18.27 -13.55 -10.47
C LEU A 245 18.06 -14.63 -11.55
N ALA A 246 18.39 -15.88 -11.26
CA ALA A 246 18.20 -16.99 -12.19
C ALA A 246 16.72 -17.25 -12.51
N GLU A 247 15.86 -17.14 -11.51
CA GLU A 247 14.41 -17.35 -11.68
C GLU A 247 13.63 -16.10 -12.08
N ALA A 248 14.26 -14.92 -12.13
CA ALA A 248 13.61 -13.66 -12.42
C ALA A 248 12.81 -13.65 -13.73
N PHE A 249 13.32 -14.34 -14.76
CA PHE A 249 12.71 -14.41 -16.09
C PHE A 249 11.98 -15.72 -16.36
N SER A 250 11.72 -16.52 -15.32
CA SER A 250 10.87 -17.69 -15.43
C SER A 250 9.42 -17.27 -15.68
N THR A 251 8.67 -18.09 -16.41
CA THR A 251 7.22 -17.85 -16.62
C THR A 251 6.45 -17.80 -15.31
N ARG A 252 6.90 -18.55 -14.30
CA ARG A 252 6.33 -18.56 -12.95
C ARG A 252 6.52 -17.22 -12.22
N ALA A 253 7.69 -16.60 -12.34
CA ALA A 253 7.96 -15.29 -11.73
C ALA A 253 7.12 -14.18 -12.35
N ALA A 254 6.94 -14.20 -13.68
CA ALA A 254 6.10 -13.23 -14.37
C ALA A 254 4.63 -13.33 -13.96
N VAL A 255 4.10 -14.56 -13.82
CA VAL A 255 2.74 -14.80 -13.35
C VAL A 255 2.60 -14.50 -11.85
N GLY A 256 3.59 -14.83 -11.03
CA GLY A 256 3.55 -14.59 -9.59
C GLY A 256 3.68 -13.13 -9.20
N SER A 257 4.38 -12.31 -9.99
CA SER A 257 4.35 -10.85 -9.81
C SER A 257 2.96 -10.28 -10.09
N ALA A 258 2.23 -10.85 -11.06
CA ALA A 258 0.83 -10.55 -11.32
C ALA A 258 -0.08 -11.07 -10.20
N ALA A 259 0.14 -12.30 -9.73
CA ALA A 259 -0.62 -12.93 -8.65
C ALA A 259 -0.38 -12.29 -7.28
N GLY A 260 0.76 -11.63 -7.04
CA GLY A 260 1.00 -10.84 -5.83
C GLY A 260 0.05 -9.63 -5.73
N VAL A 261 -0.29 -9.03 -6.86
CA VAL A 261 -1.32 -8.00 -6.97
C VAL A 261 -2.72 -8.63 -6.85
N GLU A 262 -2.93 -9.81 -7.41
CA GLU A 262 -4.19 -10.54 -7.40
C GLU A 262 -4.52 -11.14 -6.02
N ASN A 263 -3.52 -11.59 -5.27
CA ASN A 263 -3.70 -12.19 -3.94
C ASN A 263 -3.91 -11.19 -2.80
N ALA A 264 -3.70 -9.92 -3.00
CA ALA A 264 -4.31 -8.90 -2.15
C ALA A 264 -5.85 -9.00 -2.20
N SER A 265 -6.42 -9.45 -3.33
CA SER A 265 -7.84 -9.78 -3.46
C SER A 265 -8.16 -11.21 -2.98
N ALA A 266 -7.23 -12.15 -3.08
CA ALA A 266 -7.42 -13.55 -2.65
C ALA A 266 -7.35 -13.71 -1.11
N SER A 267 -6.62 -12.86 -0.38
CA SER A 267 -6.71 -12.82 1.08
C SER A 267 -8.11 -12.45 1.55
N THR A 268 -8.80 -11.60 0.79
CA THR A 268 -10.23 -11.32 0.96
C THR A 268 -11.08 -12.56 0.64
N ARG A 269 -10.71 -13.37 -0.36
CA ARG A 269 -11.39 -14.63 -0.70
C ARG A 269 -11.18 -15.70 0.37
N ALA A 270 -9.98 -15.86 0.90
CA ALA A 270 -9.65 -16.81 1.96
C ALA A 270 -10.37 -16.46 3.28
N SER A 271 -10.45 -15.20 3.65
CA SER A 271 -11.20 -14.77 4.85
C SER A 271 -12.70 -14.98 4.70
N VAL A 272 -13.27 -14.80 3.51
CA VAL A 272 -14.69 -15.11 3.22
C VAL A 272 -14.93 -16.62 3.20
N ALA A 273 -13.98 -17.42 2.73
CA ALA A 273 -14.08 -18.88 2.73
C ALA A 273 -13.92 -19.48 4.13
N CYS A 274 -13.00 -18.95 4.94
CA CYS A 274 -12.79 -19.38 6.34
C CYS A 274 -14.00 -19.04 7.21
N SER A 275 -14.56 -17.83 7.08
CA SER A 275 -15.83 -17.44 7.74
C SER A 275 -17.02 -18.33 7.35
N ARG A 276 -16.96 -19.03 6.21
CA ARG A 276 -17.97 -20.00 5.78
C ARG A 276 -17.75 -21.40 6.38
N SER A 277 -16.50 -21.81 6.59
CA SER A 277 -16.16 -23.09 7.20
C SER A 277 -16.62 -23.14 8.65
N ASP A 278 -16.38 -22.08 9.42
CA ASP A 278 -16.79 -21.99 10.83
C ASP A 278 -18.30 -21.98 11.04
N ARG A 279 -19.10 -21.49 10.07
CA ARG A 279 -20.56 -21.59 10.16
C ARG A 279 -21.14 -22.98 9.88
N LYS A 280 -20.35 -23.89 9.30
CA LYS A 280 -20.79 -25.26 9.07
C LYS A 280 -20.44 -26.22 10.19
N SER A 281 -19.58 -25.82 11.12
CA SER A 281 -19.20 -26.63 12.30
C SER A 281 -20.03 -26.30 13.56
N VAL A 282 -21.00 -25.38 13.46
CA VAL A 282 -21.87 -24.95 14.57
C VAL A 282 -23.36 -25.30 14.32
N VAL A 283 -23.64 -26.22 13.41
CA VAL A 283 -25.00 -26.81 13.23
C VAL A 283 -24.97 -28.28 13.47
#